data_9bf0c4dedde7d51dcea23d1e68e8ca5f
#
_entry.id   9bf0c4dedde7d51dcea23d1e68e8ca5f
#
_cell.length_a   1.000
_cell.length_b   1.000
_cell.length_c   1.000
_cell.angle_alpha   90.00
_cell.angle_beta   90.00
_cell.angle_gamma   90.00
#
_symmetry.space_group_name_H-M   'P 1'
#
loop_
_entity.id
_entity.type
_entity.pdbx_description
1 polymer ?
#
loop_
_entity_poly.entity_id
_entity_poly.type
_entity_poly.pdbx_seq_one_letter_code
_entity_poly.pdbx_strand_id
1 'polypeptide(L)'
;VQTERYQPDQILALTFTQKAAAEMAHRVRDLGVDGVAARTFHSAALRQLQHFWPIVTGGYLPDIMPSKAGLVARALEGLKIQVDQAVLRDLAGDIEWRKVHAYSLEDYARHRLAKGDTMPGLLSLEVLIDIHERYEKLKDEAKRIDFDDVLLAALGMLESEKRVLDQVRAHYRYFLVDEYQDVSPVQQRLLDMWLGDREDIVVVGDASQTIYSFAGASSEHLVEFASRHPRATVVKLEKNYRSGGHIVAIANQIMAGRPGALLLEATTADAIPVVRHRAATDESEATFVASTIGELAKKGTSLDDCAVLMRFGAQSLALETALRQQGISFRVQGAKAFFDEPHVQRAVMEIRGAAVAGIGGELQGVVDDILYGIGLTDTEPDHQGAERGRYEDLMALRDLARKASGTMTLMEFSDMLVRRLETGDSPSVGAVTLSTVHSAKGQEWPVVFLVGLAEGQFPISYAKSTSAVDEERRLFYVGVTRARERLALSYAETARERGQTREASRFLREISSI
;
A
#
# COMPACT_ATOMS: atom_id res chain seq x y z
N VAL A 1 5.42 -7.54 -28.04
CA VAL A 1 6.34 -6.61 -28.70
C VAL A 1 7.34 -7.37 -29.54
N GLN A 2 8.16 -8.27 -28.97
CA GLN A 2 9.18 -9.04 -29.74
C GLN A 2 8.60 -9.85 -30.90
N THR A 3 7.34 -10.27 -30.82
CA THR A 3 6.62 -10.98 -31.90
C THR A 3 5.95 -10.04 -32.90
N GLU A 4 6.14 -8.71 -32.76
CA GLU A 4 5.55 -7.65 -33.60
C GLU A 4 4.00 -7.63 -33.64
N ARG A 5 3.34 -8.41 -32.77
CA ARG A 5 1.87 -8.48 -32.72
C ARG A 5 1.24 -7.18 -32.19
N TYR A 6 1.92 -6.50 -31.25
CA TYR A 6 1.48 -5.24 -30.65
C TYR A 6 2.63 -4.25 -30.59
N GLN A 7 2.35 -2.98 -30.86
CA GLN A 7 3.27 -1.90 -30.58
C GLN A 7 3.31 -1.64 -29.06
N PRO A 8 4.44 -1.16 -28.50
CA PRO A 8 4.56 -0.93 -27.07
C PRO A 8 3.49 0.00 -26.48
N ASP A 9 3.12 1.05 -27.21
CA ASP A 9 2.10 2.03 -26.82
C ASP A 9 0.66 1.47 -26.83
N GLN A 10 0.45 0.33 -27.50
CA GLN A 10 -0.83 -0.40 -27.50
C GLN A 10 -1.00 -1.30 -26.27
N ILE A 11 0.01 -1.41 -25.43
CA ILE A 11 0.01 -2.26 -24.23
C ILE A 11 -0.21 -1.36 -23.00
N LEU A 12 -1.27 -1.66 -22.24
CA LEU A 12 -1.54 -1.02 -20.96
C LEU A 12 -1.28 -2.03 -19.83
N ALA A 13 -0.24 -1.75 -19.05
CA ALA A 13 0.10 -2.52 -17.86
C ALA A 13 -0.46 -1.79 -16.63
N LEU A 14 -1.33 -2.47 -15.89
CA LEU A 14 -2.06 -1.92 -14.74
C LEU A 14 -1.59 -2.57 -13.45
N THR A 15 -1.44 -1.76 -12.42
CA THR A 15 -1.12 -2.21 -11.06
C THR A 15 -1.82 -1.33 -10.02
N PHE A 16 -1.73 -1.71 -8.74
CA PHE A 16 -2.44 -1.03 -7.66
C PHE A 16 -1.78 0.28 -7.22
N THR A 17 -0.44 0.37 -7.18
CA THR A 17 0.28 1.53 -6.64
C THR A 17 1.13 2.22 -7.69
N GLN A 18 1.36 3.55 -7.53
CA GLN A 18 2.27 4.32 -8.38
C GLN A 18 3.70 3.76 -8.35
N LYS A 19 4.15 3.31 -7.17
CA LYS A 19 5.47 2.69 -7.00
C LYS A 19 5.60 1.43 -7.84
N ALA A 20 4.62 0.53 -7.79
CA ALA A 20 4.61 -0.69 -8.60
C ALA A 20 4.54 -0.38 -10.11
N ALA A 21 3.78 0.65 -10.50
CA ALA A 21 3.73 1.09 -11.89
C ALA A 21 5.11 1.59 -12.39
N ALA A 22 5.81 2.39 -11.58
CA ALA A 22 7.15 2.88 -11.90
C ALA A 22 8.18 1.73 -11.98
N GLU A 23 8.11 0.78 -11.05
CA GLU A 23 8.98 -0.41 -11.06
C GLU A 23 8.72 -1.28 -12.30
N MET A 24 7.44 -1.53 -12.62
CA MET A 24 7.05 -2.27 -13.82
C MET A 24 7.57 -1.59 -15.10
N ALA A 25 7.43 -0.26 -15.20
CA ALA A 25 7.96 0.50 -16.32
C ALA A 25 9.49 0.40 -16.42
N HIS A 26 10.20 0.36 -15.29
CA HIS A 26 11.65 0.18 -15.27
C HIS A 26 12.04 -1.21 -15.78
N ARG A 27 11.43 -2.26 -15.22
CA ARG A 27 11.73 -3.64 -15.61
C ARG A 27 11.44 -3.91 -17.10
N VAL A 28 10.37 -3.34 -17.65
CA VAL A 28 10.05 -3.47 -19.07
C VAL A 28 11.12 -2.78 -19.93
N ARG A 29 11.63 -1.63 -19.53
CA ARG A 29 12.76 -0.96 -20.20
C ARG A 29 14.05 -1.78 -20.13
N ASP A 30 14.35 -2.39 -18.99
CA ASP A 30 15.53 -3.26 -18.83
C ASP A 30 15.49 -4.49 -19.76
N LEU A 31 14.28 -4.92 -20.12
CA LEU A 31 14.06 -5.94 -21.15
C LEU A 31 14.17 -5.41 -22.60
N GLY A 32 14.55 -4.14 -22.78
CA GLY A 32 14.74 -3.51 -24.10
C GLY A 32 13.44 -3.08 -24.76
N VAL A 33 12.36 -2.87 -23.99
CA VAL A 33 11.06 -2.44 -24.55
C VAL A 33 10.68 -1.07 -23.98
N ASP A 34 10.71 -0.04 -24.83
CA ASP A 34 10.27 1.29 -24.49
C ASP A 34 8.83 1.55 -24.97
N GLY A 35 8.10 2.43 -24.28
CA GLY A 35 6.79 2.92 -24.71
C GLY A 35 5.59 2.16 -24.14
N VAL A 36 5.78 1.08 -23.37
CA VAL A 36 4.67 0.41 -22.66
C VAL A 36 4.11 1.33 -21.56
N ALA A 37 2.79 1.53 -21.57
CA ALA A 37 2.11 2.35 -20.59
C ALA A 37 1.89 1.55 -19.28
N ALA A 38 2.79 1.68 -18.30
CA ALA A 38 2.60 1.13 -16.95
C ALA A 38 1.95 2.19 -16.04
N ARG A 39 0.78 1.89 -15.46
CA ARG A 39 -0.07 2.86 -14.73
C ARG A 39 -0.89 2.20 -13.64
N THR A 40 -1.39 3.02 -12.69
CA THR A 40 -2.55 2.61 -11.88
C THR A 40 -3.85 2.83 -12.65
N PHE A 41 -4.93 2.15 -12.24
CA PHE A 41 -6.27 2.38 -12.83
C PHE A 41 -6.65 3.87 -12.82
N HIS A 42 -6.46 4.54 -11.67
CA HIS A 42 -6.75 5.98 -11.54
C HIS A 42 -5.91 6.83 -12.49
N SER A 43 -4.61 6.55 -12.62
CA SER A 43 -3.77 7.35 -13.52
C SER A 43 -4.07 7.12 -14.99
N ALA A 44 -4.49 5.91 -15.37
CA ALA A 44 -4.96 5.61 -16.72
C ALA A 44 -6.29 6.31 -17.03
N ALA A 45 -7.26 6.24 -16.10
CA ALA A 45 -8.55 6.91 -16.20
C ALA A 45 -8.41 8.44 -16.25
N LEU A 46 -7.60 9.01 -15.35
CA LEU A 46 -7.36 10.46 -15.31
C LEU A 46 -6.76 10.99 -16.62
N ARG A 47 -5.80 10.26 -17.20
CA ARG A 47 -5.23 10.64 -18.50
C ARG A 47 -6.26 10.63 -19.62
N GLN A 48 -7.16 9.64 -19.63
CA GLN A 48 -8.26 9.60 -20.60
C GLN A 48 -9.22 10.78 -20.39
N LEU A 49 -9.60 11.06 -19.14
CA LEU A 49 -10.43 12.22 -18.82
C LEU A 49 -9.77 13.53 -19.25
N GLN A 50 -8.50 13.76 -18.93
CA GLN A 50 -7.77 14.97 -19.32
C GLN A 50 -7.76 15.17 -20.84
N HIS A 51 -7.70 14.09 -21.61
CA HIS A 51 -7.70 14.16 -23.07
C HIS A 51 -9.08 14.35 -23.67
N PHE A 52 -10.07 13.58 -23.22
CA PHE A 52 -11.39 13.54 -23.86
C PHE A 52 -12.42 14.50 -23.25
N TRP A 53 -12.26 14.88 -21.98
CA TRP A 53 -13.22 15.75 -21.29
C TRP A 53 -13.50 17.06 -22.03
N PRO A 54 -12.48 17.83 -22.48
CA PRO A 54 -12.72 19.04 -23.24
C PRO A 54 -13.45 18.78 -24.56
N ILE A 55 -13.24 17.64 -25.19
CA ILE A 55 -13.84 17.24 -26.47
C ILE A 55 -15.32 16.91 -26.27
N VAL A 56 -15.64 16.22 -25.16
CA VAL A 56 -17.00 15.74 -24.88
C VAL A 56 -17.87 16.85 -24.28
N THR A 57 -17.34 17.60 -23.32
CA THR A 57 -18.10 18.57 -22.53
C THR A 57 -17.95 20.02 -23.01
N GLY A 58 -16.93 20.31 -23.82
CA GLY A 58 -16.54 21.68 -24.20
C GLY A 58 -15.91 22.49 -23.03
N GLY A 59 -15.69 21.88 -21.86
CA GLY A 59 -15.17 22.52 -20.66
C GLY A 59 -13.89 21.88 -20.14
N TYR A 60 -13.38 22.40 -19.03
CA TYR A 60 -12.22 21.82 -18.35
C TYR A 60 -12.65 20.71 -17.37
N LEU A 61 -11.81 19.71 -17.20
CA LEU A 61 -11.99 18.72 -16.14
C LEU A 61 -11.99 19.42 -14.78
N PRO A 62 -12.97 19.16 -13.91
CA PRO A 62 -12.99 19.74 -12.57
C PRO A 62 -11.74 19.39 -11.76
N ASP A 63 -11.33 20.27 -10.86
CA ASP A 63 -10.18 20.03 -9.98
C ASP A 63 -10.45 18.87 -9.02
N ILE A 64 -9.45 18.00 -8.86
CA ILE A 64 -9.51 16.91 -7.88
C ILE A 64 -9.20 17.47 -6.49
N MET A 65 -10.13 17.29 -5.56
CA MET A 65 -9.90 17.73 -4.19
C MET A 65 -9.02 16.75 -3.40
N PRO A 66 -8.12 17.27 -2.54
CA PRO A 66 -7.15 16.45 -1.82
C PRO A 66 -7.78 15.62 -0.69
N SER A 67 -8.95 16.00 -0.19
CA SER A 67 -9.62 15.33 0.94
C SER A 67 -11.13 15.52 0.90
N LYS A 68 -11.86 14.45 1.21
CA LYS A 68 -13.33 14.43 1.35
C LYS A 68 -13.81 15.04 2.68
N ALA A 69 -12.97 14.95 3.74
CA ALA A 69 -13.39 15.22 5.12
C ALA A 69 -14.04 16.60 5.31
N GLY A 70 -13.49 17.64 4.68
CA GLY A 70 -14.06 19.00 4.77
C GLY A 70 -15.46 19.12 4.17
N LEU A 71 -15.75 18.45 3.06
CA LEU A 71 -17.10 18.48 2.47
C LEU A 71 -18.07 17.56 3.22
N VAL A 72 -17.62 16.44 3.76
CA VAL A 72 -18.44 15.58 4.62
C VAL A 72 -18.83 16.35 5.90
N ALA A 73 -17.90 17.07 6.53
CA ALA A 73 -18.20 17.93 7.66
C ALA A 73 -19.24 19.00 7.32
N ARG A 74 -19.12 19.68 6.18
CA ARG A 74 -20.10 20.66 5.71
C ARG A 74 -21.46 20.03 5.38
N ALA A 75 -21.50 18.80 4.87
CA ALA A 75 -22.76 18.08 4.64
C ALA A 75 -23.49 17.82 5.96
N LEU A 76 -22.77 17.37 6.98
CA LEU A 76 -23.28 17.15 8.34
C LEU A 76 -23.78 18.45 9.00
N GLU A 77 -23.01 19.54 8.88
CA GLU A 77 -23.44 20.88 9.37
C GLU A 77 -24.76 21.30 8.73
N GLY A 78 -24.89 21.13 7.42
CA GLY A 78 -26.11 21.44 6.67
C GLY A 78 -27.33 20.61 7.09
N LEU A 79 -27.11 19.40 7.58
CA LEU A 79 -28.13 18.50 8.12
C LEU A 79 -28.30 18.66 9.64
N LYS A 80 -27.52 19.55 10.29
CA LYS A 80 -27.49 19.78 11.75
C LYS A 80 -27.14 18.53 12.57
N ILE A 81 -26.28 17.69 12.01
CA ILE A 81 -25.80 16.46 12.64
C ILE A 81 -24.41 16.72 13.22
N GLN A 82 -24.22 16.40 14.49
CA GLN A 82 -22.92 16.47 15.15
C GLN A 82 -22.36 15.06 15.33
N VAL A 83 -21.13 14.86 14.90
CA VAL A 83 -20.39 13.61 15.05
C VAL A 83 -18.95 13.90 15.49
N ASP A 84 -18.32 12.90 16.06
CA ASP A 84 -16.90 12.98 16.37
C ASP A 84 -16.02 12.72 15.14
N GLN A 85 -14.71 12.88 15.30
CA GLN A 85 -13.71 12.68 14.23
C GLN A 85 -13.64 11.22 13.73
N ALA A 86 -14.03 10.24 14.55
CA ALA A 86 -14.03 8.85 14.17
C ALA A 86 -15.19 8.57 13.21
N VAL A 87 -16.40 8.99 13.59
CA VAL A 87 -17.60 8.88 12.74
C VAL A 87 -17.45 9.66 11.44
N LEU A 88 -16.80 10.84 11.47
CA LEU A 88 -16.51 11.59 10.23
C LEU A 88 -15.66 10.79 9.26
N ARG A 89 -14.65 10.07 9.76
CA ARG A 89 -13.80 9.18 8.93
C ARG A 89 -14.59 7.99 8.41
N ASP A 90 -15.44 7.39 9.24
CA ASP A 90 -16.28 6.27 8.85
C ASP A 90 -17.26 6.66 7.73
N LEU A 91 -17.85 7.87 7.82
CA LEU A 91 -18.73 8.42 6.78
C LEU A 91 -17.98 8.70 5.47
N ALA A 92 -16.74 9.21 5.55
CA ALA A 92 -15.91 9.40 4.36
C ALA A 92 -15.56 8.06 3.70
N GLY A 93 -15.27 7.02 4.50
CA GLY A 93 -15.05 5.65 4.03
C GLY A 93 -16.31 5.02 3.43
N ASP A 94 -17.49 5.33 3.99
CA ASP A 94 -18.77 4.84 3.48
C ASP A 94 -19.11 5.43 2.10
N ILE A 95 -18.85 6.72 1.89
CA ILE A 95 -18.96 7.37 0.58
C ILE A 95 -18.00 6.72 -0.42
N GLU A 96 -16.77 6.46 -0.02
CA GLU A 96 -15.78 5.76 -0.84
C GLU A 96 -16.27 4.36 -1.20
N TRP A 97 -16.73 3.60 -0.20
CA TRP A 97 -17.26 2.26 -0.41
C TRP A 97 -18.38 2.21 -1.44
N ARG A 98 -19.34 3.14 -1.39
CA ARG A 98 -20.41 3.26 -2.40
C ARG A 98 -19.83 3.49 -3.80
N LYS A 99 -18.85 4.40 -3.92
CA LYS A 99 -18.25 4.79 -5.20
C LYS A 99 -17.42 3.68 -5.83
N VAL A 100 -16.61 2.96 -5.04
CA VAL A 100 -15.79 1.85 -5.58
C VAL A 100 -16.64 0.67 -6.05
N HIS A 101 -17.88 0.55 -5.55
CA HIS A 101 -18.87 -0.41 -6.05
C HIS A 101 -19.66 0.14 -7.25
N ALA A 102 -19.47 1.40 -7.62
CA ALA A 102 -20.27 2.11 -8.63
C ALA A 102 -21.77 2.02 -8.35
N TYR A 103 -22.18 2.07 -7.08
CA TYR A 103 -23.58 2.01 -6.69
C TYR A 103 -24.24 3.38 -6.81
N SER A 104 -25.44 3.40 -7.42
CA SER A 104 -26.41 4.49 -7.22
C SER A 104 -26.80 4.56 -5.74
N LEU A 105 -27.44 5.64 -5.30
CA LEU A 105 -27.96 5.72 -3.93
C LEU A 105 -29.03 4.66 -3.67
N GLU A 106 -29.81 4.31 -4.69
CA GLU A 106 -30.82 3.25 -4.61
C GLU A 106 -30.18 1.87 -4.45
N ASP A 107 -29.12 1.54 -5.22
CA ASP A 107 -28.38 0.29 -5.09
C ASP A 107 -27.67 0.20 -3.74
N TYR A 108 -27.11 1.32 -3.28
CA TYR A 108 -26.51 1.43 -1.95
C TYR A 108 -27.53 1.10 -0.86
N ALA A 109 -28.71 1.74 -0.90
CA ALA A 109 -29.78 1.49 0.08
C ALA A 109 -30.22 0.03 0.07
N ARG A 110 -30.45 -0.54 -1.12
CA ARG A 110 -30.82 -1.96 -1.29
C ARG A 110 -29.77 -2.90 -0.69
N HIS A 111 -28.51 -2.63 -0.95
CA HIS A 111 -27.41 -3.44 -0.44
C HIS A 111 -27.32 -3.40 1.10
N ARG A 112 -27.40 -2.17 1.69
CA ARG A 112 -27.35 -1.99 3.14
C ARG A 112 -28.49 -2.72 3.85
N LEU A 113 -29.70 -2.63 3.32
CA LEU A 113 -30.88 -3.34 3.86
C LEU A 113 -30.72 -4.86 3.77
N ALA A 114 -30.17 -5.36 2.66
CA ALA A 114 -30.00 -6.81 2.46
C ALA A 114 -28.96 -7.43 3.39
N LYS A 115 -27.85 -6.71 3.70
CA LYS A 115 -26.78 -7.22 4.58
C LYS A 115 -27.04 -7.03 6.07
N GLY A 116 -27.87 -6.04 6.45
CA GLY A 116 -28.06 -5.70 7.85
C GLY A 116 -26.81 -5.22 8.57
N ASP A 117 -25.88 -4.61 7.83
CA ASP A 117 -24.62 -4.11 8.36
C ASP A 117 -24.83 -2.97 9.37
N THR A 118 -23.96 -2.87 10.36
CA THR A 118 -23.95 -1.72 11.28
C THR A 118 -23.63 -0.45 10.50
N MET A 119 -24.49 0.55 10.64
CA MET A 119 -24.33 1.83 9.95
C MET A 119 -23.29 2.72 10.65
N PRO A 120 -22.48 3.52 9.91
CA PRO A 120 -21.55 4.49 10.48
C PRO A 120 -22.22 5.39 11.50
N GLY A 121 -21.61 5.55 12.68
CA GLY A 121 -22.13 6.41 13.76
C GLY A 121 -23.51 6.03 14.30
N LEU A 122 -23.99 4.80 14.05
CA LEU A 122 -25.34 4.34 14.39
C LEU A 122 -26.45 5.19 13.75
N LEU A 123 -26.16 5.87 12.65
CA LEU A 123 -27.10 6.70 11.90
C LEU A 123 -28.12 5.82 11.15
N SER A 124 -29.31 6.35 10.89
CA SER A 124 -30.29 5.64 10.05
C SER A 124 -29.88 5.64 8.58
N LEU A 125 -30.40 4.70 7.79
CA LEU A 125 -30.11 4.62 6.35
C LEU A 125 -30.56 5.88 5.61
N GLU A 126 -31.72 6.46 5.98
CA GLU A 126 -32.19 7.72 5.40
C GLU A 126 -31.20 8.85 5.62
N VAL A 127 -30.68 8.99 6.86
CA VAL A 127 -29.67 10.00 7.18
C VAL A 127 -28.38 9.79 6.39
N LEU A 128 -27.95 8.55 6.20
CA LEU A 128 -26.77 8.26 5.36
C LEU A 128 -27.00 8.67 3.92
N ILE A 129 -28.18 8.39 3.35
CA ILE A 129 -28.54 8.81 1.98
C ILE A 129 -28.50 10.34 1.89
N ASP A 130 -29.10 11.06 2.83
CA ASP A 130 -29.08 12.52 2.86
C ASP A 130 -27.65 13.09 2.94
N ILE A 131 -26.76 12.45 3.72
CA ILE A 131 -25.34 12.83 3.79
C ILE A 131 -24.67 12.64 2.42
N HIS A 132 -24.88 11.51 1.77
CA HIS A 132 -24.32 11.22 0.44
C HIS A 132 -24.83 12.23 -0.61
N GLU A 133 -26.15 12.48 -0.66
CA GLU A 133 -26.74 13.47 -1.59
C GLU A 133 -26.18 14.87 -1.34
N ARG A 134 -26.12 15.27 -0.08
CA ARG A 134 -25.60 16.59 0.29
C ARG A 134 -24.12 16.73 -0.06
N TYR A 135 -23.33 15.68 0.16
CA TYR A 135 -21.92 15.64 -0.21
C TYR A 135 -21.73 15.83 -1.72
N GLU A 136 -22.45 15.06 -2.56
CA GLU A 136 -22.37 15.18 -4.02
C GLU A 136 -22.78 16.60 -4.46
N LYS A 137 -23.86 17.14 -3.92
CA LYS A 137 -24.32 18.49 -4.24
C LYS A 137 -23.28 19.56 -3.88
N LEU A 138 -22.67 19.49 -2.70
CA LEU A 138 -21.63 20.43 -2.30
C LEU A 138 -20.38 20.35 -3.19
N LYS A 139 -20.06 19.17 -3.68
CA LYS A 139 -18.97 18.93 -4.61
C LYS A 139 -19.26 19.56 -5.98
N ASP A 140 -20.48 19.39 -6.50
CA ASP A 140 -20.94 20.02 -7.75
C ASP A 140 -20.97 21.56 -7.65
N GLU A 141 -21.49 22.11 -6.55
CA GLU A 141 -21.49 23.55 -6.25
C GLU A 141 -20.06 24.11 -6.24
N ALA A 142 -19.10 23.35 -5.73
CA ALA A 142 -17.69 23.72 -5.71
C ALA A 142 -16.96 23.48 -7.06
N LYS A 143 -17.63 22.87 -8.05
CA LYS A 143 -17.03 22.43 -9.32
C LYS A 143 -15.78 21.58 -9.12
N ARG A 144 -15.84 20.61 -8.21
CA ARG A 144 -14.75 19.72 -7.88
C ARG A 144 -15.17 18.26 -7.95
N ILE A 145 -14.21 17.40 -8.14
CA ILE A 145 -14.36 15.95 -8.05
C ILE A 145 -13.44 15.41 -6.95
N ASP A 146 -13.81 14.29 -6.34
CA ASP A 146 -12.90 13.56 -5.47
C ASP A 146 -12.11 12.50 -6.27
N PHE A 147 -11.21 11.81 -5.59
CA PHE A 147 -10.33 10.84 -6.24
C PHE A 147 -11.11 9.65 -6.83
N ASP A 148 -12.19 9.21 -6.17
CA ASP A 148 -13.01 8.08 -6.67
C ASP A 148 -13.85 8.48 -7.88
N ASP A 149 -14.23 9.75 -7.97
CA ASP A 149 -14.96 10.26 -9.14
C ASP A 149 -14.15 10.14 -10.43
N VAL A 150 -12.83 10.07 -10.36
CA VAL A 150 -11.98 9.88 -11.55
C VAL A 150 -12.36 8.59 -12.28
N LEU A 151 -12.57 7.49 -11.54
CA LEU A 151 -12.97 6.21 -12.14
C LEU A 151 -14.41 6.25 -12.62
N LEU A 152 -15.32 6.82 -11.82
CA LEU A 152 -16.74 6.92 -12.18
C LEU A 152 -16.97 7.82 -13.40
N ALA A 153 -16.29 8.97 -13.46
CA ALA A 153 -16.38 9.89 -14.60
C ALA A 153 -15.80 9.26 -15.88
N ALA A 154 -14.66 8.55 -15.76
CA ALA A 154 -14.10 7.82 -16.90
C ALA A 154 -15.05 6.73 -17.39
N LEU A 155 -15.62 5.95 -16.46
CA LEU A 155 -16.61 4.92 -16.79
C LEU A 155 -17.83 5.51 -17.48
N GLY A 156 -18.45 6.55 -16.88
CA GLY A 156 -19.63 7.23 -17.46
C GLY A 156 -19.34 7.84 -18.83
N MET A 157 -18.17 8.44 -19.03
CA MET A 157 -17.76 8.97 -20.34
C MET A 157 -17.64 7.84 -21.38
N LEU A 158 -17.05 6.70 -21.04
CA LEU A 158 -16.92 5.57 -21.97
C LEU A 158 -18.26 4.89 -22.26
N GLU A 159 -19.18 4.87 -21.30
CA GLU A 159 -20.55 4.33 -21.48
C GLU A 159 -21.42 5.24 -22.37
N SER A 160 -21.29 6.57 -22.23
CA SER A 160 -22.11 7.53 -22.96
C SER A 160 -21.56 7.89 -24.35
N GLU A 161 -20.23 7.90 -24.53
CA GLU A 161 -19.55 8.41 -25.71
C GLU A 161 -18.87 7.29 -26.51
N LYS A 162 -19.62 6.65 -27.40
CA LYS A 162 -19.12 5.54 -28.22
C LYS A 162 -17.84 5.89 -28.99
N ARG A 163 -17.71 7.13 -29.49
CA ARG A 163 -16.54 7.57 -30.25
C ARG A 163 -15.27 7.56 -29.38
N VAL A 164 -15.41 7.97 -28.10
CA VAL A 164 -14.31 7.94 -27.14
C VAL A 164 -13.92 6.50 -26.84
N LEU A 165 -14.90 5.63 -26.58
CA LEU A 165 -14.68 4.21 -26.34
C LEU A 165 -13.94 3.53 -27.52
N ASP A 166 -14.39 3.79 -28.74
CA ASP A 166 -13.77 3.22 -29.94
C ASP A 166 -12.30 3.69 -30.10
N GLN A 167 -12.00 4.96 -29.80
CA GLN A 167 -10.62 5.48 -29.82
C GLN A 167 -9.74 4.86 -28.74
N VAL A 168 -10.24 4.72 -27.50
CA VAL A 168 -9.52 4.08 -26.41
C VAL A 168 -9.23 2.62 -26.74
N ARG A 169 -10.21 1.89 -27.30
CA ARG A 169 -10.05 0.49 -27.72
C ARG A 169 -9.12 0.32 -28.93
N ALA A 170 -9.04 1.30 -29.81
CA ALA A 170 -8.10 1.32 -30.93
C ALA A 170 -6.66 1.53 -30.46
N HIS A 171 -6.48 2.36 -29.42
CA HIS A 171 -5.17 2.66 -28.82
C HIS A 171 -4.67 1.51 -27.94
N TYR A 172 -5.41 1.15 -26.89
CA TYR A 172 -5.03 0.06 -25.98
C TYR A 172 -5.62 -1.27 -26.46
N ARG A 173 -4.72 -2.17 -26.88
CA ARG A 173 -5.10 -3.45 -27.49
C ARG A 173 -4.74 -4.67 -26.67
N TYR A 174 -3.81 -4.53 -25.73
CA TYR A 174 -3.36 -5.62 -24.85
C TYR A 174 -3.24 -5.13 -23.42
N PHE A 175 -3.75 -5.91 -22.47
CA PHE A 175 -3.79 -5.56 -21.07
C PHE A 175 -2.95 -6.54 -20.24
N LEU A 176 -2.16 -5.99 -19.32
CA LEU A 176 -1.48 -6.72 -18.27
C LEU A 176 -1.99 -6.15 -16.95
N VAL A 177 -2.56 -6.98 -16.09
CA VAL A 177 -3.09 -6.52 -14.79
C VAL A 177 -2.41 -7.29 -13.68
N ASP A 178 -1.63 -6.57 -12.89
CA ASP A 178 -0.96 -7.09 -11.70
C ASP A 178 -1.82 -6.84 -10.45
N GLU A 179 -1.62 -7.64 -9.40
CA GLU A 179 -2.40 -7.58 -8.16
C GLU A 179 -3.93 -7.66 -8.43
N TYR A 180 -4.33 -8.53 -9.37
CA TYR A 180 -5.72 -8.56 -9.84
C TYR A 180 -6.73 -8.90 -8.75
N GLN A 181 -6.33 -9.55 -7.66
CA GLN A 181 -7.17 -9.79 -6.48
C GLN A 181 -7.57 -8.52 -5.71
N ASP A 182 -6.90 -7.38 -5.98
CA ASP A 182 -7.22 -6.09 -5.33
C ASP A 182 -8.08 -5.18 -6.23
N VAL A 183 -8.46 -5.63 -7.41
CA VAL A 183 -9.30 -4.85 -8.33
C VAL A 183 -10.70 -4.66 -7.74
N SER A 184 -11.14 -3.40 -7.66
CA SER A 184 -12.48 -3.05 -7.20
C SER A 184 -13.53 -3.21 -8.30
N PRO A 185 -14.85 -3.29 -7.96
CA PRO A 185 -15.92 -3.41 -8.96
C PRO A 185 -15.91 -2.32 -10.02
N VAL A 186 -15.65 -1.04 -9.66
CA VAL A 186 -15.58 0.05 -10.64
C VAL A 186 -14.36 -0.10 -11.55
N GLN A 187 -13.23 -0.56 -11.01
CA GLN A 187 -12.03 -0.83 -11.81
C GLN A 187 -12.26 -2.01 -12.77
N GLN A 188 -12.96 -3.05 -12.31
CA GLN A 188 -13.33 -4.18 -13.17
C GLN A 188 -14.23 -3.73 -14.32
N ARG A 189 -15.28 -2.95 -14.04
CA ARG A 189 -16.15 -2.40 -15.09
C ARG A 189 -15.38 -1.56 -16.10
N LEU A 190 -14.44 -0.75 -15.61
CA LEU A 190 -13.59 0.07 -16.48
C LEU A 190 -12.67 -0.81 -17.36
N LEU A 191 -12.09 -1.86 -16.80
CA LEU A 191 -11.30 -2.84 -17.55
C LEU A 191 -12.14 -3.56 -18.61
N ASP A 192 -13.36 -3.97 -18.27
CA ASP A 192 -14.30 -4.61 -19.19
C ASP A 192 -14.69 -3.66 -20.35
N MET A 193 -14.89 -2.36 -20.05
CA MET A 193 -15.13 -1.33 -21.07
C MET A 193 -13.94 -1.18 -22.02
N TRP A 194 -12.72 -1.15 -21.47
CA TRP A 194 -11.50 -1.08 -22.29
C TRP A 194 -11.28 -2.35 -23.12
N LEU A 195 -11.46 -3.52 -22.52
CA LEU A 195 -11.24 -4.81 -23.18
C LEU A 195 -12.29 -5.08 -24.26
N GLY A 196 -13.57 -4.86 -23.97
CA GLY A 196 -14.69 -5.26 -24.82
C GLY A 196 -14.73 -6.78 -25.02
N ASP A 197 -15.07 -7.22 -26.21
CA ASP A 197 -15.18 -8.64 -26.56
C ASP A 197 -13.81 -9.31 -26.85
N ARG A 198 -12.70 -8.60 -26.60
CA ARG A 198 -11.35 -9.13 -26.85
C ARG A 198 -10.89 -9.99 -25.69
N GLU A 199 -9.92 -10.86 -25.99
CA GLU A 199 -9.29 -11.76 -25.00
C GLU A 199 -7.80 -11.46 -24.82
N ASP A 200 -7.33 -10.31 -25.29
CA ASP A 200 -5.94 -9.90 -25.22
C ASP A 200 -5.60 -9.32 -23.83
N ILE A 201 -5.68 -10.18 -22.84
CA ILE A 201 -5.47 -9.83 -21.42
C ILE A 201 -4.67 -10.92 -20.69
N VAL A 202 -3.76 -10.49 -19.83
CA VAL A 202 -3.11 -11.33 -18.81
C VAL A 202 -3.37 -10.72 -17.45
N VAL A 203 -3.83 -11.51 -16.51
CA VAL A 203 -3.99 -11.11 -15.11
C VAL A 203 -3.06 -11.93 -14.24
N VAL A 204 -2.45 -11.29 -13.25
CA VAL A 204 -1.61 -11.93 -12.24
C VAL A 204 -2.12 -11.54 -10.87
N GLY A 205 -2.18 -12.48 -9.95
CA GLY A 205 -2.66 -12.21 -8.60
C GLY A 205 -2.59 -13.43 -7.68
N ASP A 206 -2.78 -13.18 -6.41
CA ASP A 206 -2.86 -14.19 -5.36
C ASP A 206 -4.09 -13.91 -4.48
N ALA A 207 -5.10 -14.78 -4.56
CA ALA A 207 -6.33 -14.65 -3.78
C ALA A 207 -6.07 -14.64 -2.25
N SER A 208 -4.97 -15.28 -1.81
CA SER A 208 -4.54 -15.28 -0.41
C SER A 208 -4.01 -13.93 0.08
N GLN A 209 -3.75 -12.96 -0.83
CA GLN A 209 -3.26 -11.63 -0.52
C GLN A 209 -4.32 -10.52 -0.67
N THR A 210 -5.61 -10.87 -0.81
CA THR A 210 -6.71 -9.89 -0.83
C THR A 210 -6.95 -9.35 0.57
N ILE A 211 -6.47 -8.16 0.87
CA ILE A 211 -6.51 -7.52 2.19
C ILE A 211 -7.08 -6.09 2.17
N TYR A 212 -7.68 -5.67 1.05
CA TYR A 212 -8.27 -4.35 0.86
C TYR A 212 -9.77 -4.43 0.58
N SER A 213 -10.49 -5.40 1.18
CA SER A 213 -11.94 -5.54 0.97
C SER A 213 -12.71 -4.33 1.50
N PHE A 214 -12.21 -3.66 2.53
CA PHE A 214 -12.76 -2.38 3.00
C PHE A 214 -12.69 -1.26 1.93
N ALA A 215 -11.76 -1.35 0.97
CA ALA A 215 -11.64 -0.48 -0.20
C ALA A 215 -12.28 -1.09 -1.46
N GLY A 216 -13.13 -2.11 -1.31
CA GLY A 216 -13.87 -2.75 -2.38
C GLY A 216 -13.11 -3.84 -3.16
N ALA A 217 -11.91 -4.24 -2.74
CA ALA A 217 -11.20 -5.34 -3.37
C ALA A 217 -11.94 -6.67 -3.18
N SER A 218 -11.98 -7.50 -4.24
CA SER A 218 -12.59 -8.84 -4.19
C SER A 218 -11.73 -9.86 -4.92
N SER A 219 -11.35 -10.93 -4.22
CA SER A 219 -10.66 -12.07 -4.83
C SER A 219 -11.54 -12.84 -5.83
N GLU A 220 -12.85 -12.63 -5.82
CA GLU A 220 -13.79 -13.32 -6.72
C GLU A 220 -13.42 -13.08 -8.18
N HIS A 221 -13.03 -11.84 -8.54
CA HIS A 221 -12.63 -11.53 -9.90
C HIS A 221 -11.47 -12.41 -10.40
N LEU A 222 -10.51 -12.70 -9.53
CA LEU A 222 -9.39 -13.58 -9.85
C LEU A 222 -9.80 -15.06 -9.87
N VAL A 223 -10.54 -15.51 -8.85
CA VAL A 223 -10.95 -16.91 -8.71
C VAL A 223 -11.89 -17.32 -9.84
N GLU A 224 -12.78 -16.43 -10.25
CA GLU A 224 -13.77 -16.68 -11.31
C GLU A 224 -13.26 -16.30 -12.71
N PHE A 225 -12.02 -15.82 -12.84
CA PHE A 225 -11.50 -15.33 -14.13
C PHE A 225 -11.61 -16.38 -15.24
N ALA A 226 -11.20 -17.62 -14.97
CA ALA A 226 -11.29 -18.73 -15.95
C ALA A 226 -12.73 -19.08 -16.34
N SER A 227 -13.71 -18.90 -15.44
CA SER A 227 -15.12 -19.10 -15.74
C SER A 227 -15.67 -18.01 -16.66
N ARG A 228 -15.24 -16.76 -16.48
CA ARG A 228 -15.60 -15.63 -17.32
C ARG A 228 -14.87 -15.62 -18.67
N HIS A 229 -13.66 -16.19 -18.69
CA HIS A 229 -12.80 -16.31 -19.88
C HIS A 229 -12.47 -17.80 -20.16
N PRO A 230 -13.38 -18.57 -20.76
CA PRO A 230 -13.22 -20.04 -20.90
C PRO A 230 -12.00 -20.47 -21.72
N ARG A 231 -11.44 -19.57 -22.54
CA ARG A 231 -10.21 -19.82 -23.33
C ARG A 231 -8.92 -19.40 -22.58
N ALA A 232 -9.02 -18.90 -21.37
CA ALA A 232 -7.84 -18.51 -20.60
C ALA A 232 -7.01 -19.71 -20.19
N THR A 233 -5.70 -19.60 -20.33
CA THR A 233 -4.75 -20.57 -19.77
C THR A 233 -4.40 -20.13 -18.35
N VAL A 234 -4.68 -21.01 -17.38
CA VAL A 234 -4.33 -20.76 -15.98
C VAL A 234 -2.99 -21.40 -15.65
N VAL A 235 -2.04 -20.58 -15.24
CA VAL A 235 -0.71 -21.04 -14.80
C VAL A 235 -0.58 -20.79 -13.31
N LYS A 236 -0.37 -21.85 -12.51
CA LYS A 236 -0.14 -21.77 -11.08
C LYS A 236 1.36 -21.63 -10.78
N LEU A 237 1.75 -20.55 -10.11
CA LEU A 237 3.14 -20.33 -9.70
C LEU A 237 3.30 -20.79 -8.25
N GLU A 238 3.51 -22.09 -8.06
CA GLU A 238 3.57 -22.73 -6.71
C GLU A 238 4.99 -22.78 -6.14
N LYS A 239 6.04 -22.63 -6.99
CA LYS A 239 7.43 -22.56 -6.53
C LYS A 239 7.72 -21.22 -5.87
N ASN A 240 8.06 -21.26 -4.58
CA ASN A 240 8.42 -20.09 -3.79
C ASN A 240 9.94 -19.94 -3.70
N TYR A 241 10.46 -18.88 -4.31
CA TYR A 241 11.89 -18.52 -4.32
C TYR A 241 12.26 -17.47 -3.26
N ARG A 242 11.28 -16.98 -2.50
CA ARG A 242 11.45 -15.90 -1.53
C ARG A 242 11.80 -16.44 -0.15
N SER A 243 10.98 -17.33 0.38
CA SER A 243 10.94 -17.67 1.80
C SER A 243 11.49 -19.07 2.07
N GLY A 244 12.13 -19.22 3.23
CA GLY A 244 12.59 -20.52 3.71
C GLY A 244 11.46 -21.52 3.97
N GLY A 245 11.77 -22.81 3.97
CA GLY A 245 10.81 -23.92 4.02
C GLY A 245 9.83 -23.87 5.19
N HIS A 246 10.28 -23.51 6.42
CA HIS A 246 9.38 -23.40 7.58
C HIS A 246 8.37 -22.26 7.43
N ILE A 247 8.76 -21.14 6.82
CA ILE A 247 7.87 -20.00 6.56
C ILE A 247 6.79 -20.42 5.54
N VAL A 248 7.20 -21.08 4.45
CA VAL A 248 6.30 -21.60 3.43
C VAL A 248 5.33 -22.63 4.01
N ALA A 249 5.80 -23.52 4.87
CA ALA A 249 4.94 -24.51 5.52
C ALA A 249 3.87 -23.86 6.42
N ILE A 250 4.22 -22.82 7.18
CA ILE A 250 3.25 -22.03 7.95
C ILE A 250 2.26 -21.31 7.02
N ALA A 251 2.73 -20.68 5.96
CA ALA A 251 1.87 -20.00 4.98
C ALA A 251 0.83 -20.96 4.38
N ASN A 252 1.24 -22.18 4.01
CA ASN A 252 0.34 -23.22 3.52
C ASN A 252 -0.69 -23.66 4.57
N GLN A 253 -0.30 -23.81 5.84
CA GLN A 253 -1.22 -24.17 6.92
C GLN A 253 -2.28 -23.08 7.15
N ILE A 254 -1.88 -21.80 7.13
CA ILE A 254 -2.79 -20.66 7.32
C ILE A 254 -3.90 -20.67 6.27
N MET A 255 -3.55 -20.95 5.01
CA MET A 255 -4.47 -20.86 3.87
C MET A 255 -5.09 -22.19 3.46
N ALA A 256 -4.79 -23.28 4.18
CA ALA A 256 -5.31 -24.61 3.85
C ALA A 256 -6.83 -24.62 3.69
N GLY A 257 -7.33 -25.17 2.56
CA GLY A 257 -8.75 -25.29 2.27
C GLY A 257 -9.49 -23.99 1.94
N ARG A 258 -8.78 -22.85 1.76
CA ARG A 258 -9.40 -21.59 1.38
C ARG A 258 -9.53 -21.45 -0.14
N PRO A 259 -10.61 -20.82 -0.64
CA PRO A 259 -10.80 -20.61 -2.08
C PRO A 259 -9.62 -19.87 -2.71
N GLY A 260 -9.10 -20.39 -3.82
CA GLY A 260 -7.98 -19.80 -4.55
C GLY A 260 -6.61 -19.94 -3.88
N ALA A 261 -6.51 -20.60 -2.72
CA ALA A 261 -5.20 -20.86 -2.08
C ALA A 261 -4.34 -21.80 -2.92
N LEU A 262 -3.05 -21.47 -3.03
CA LEU A 262 -2.04 -22.32 -3.66
C LEU A 262 -1.29 -23.13 -2.61
N LEU A 263 -0.80 -24.29 -2.99
CA LEU A 263 0.15 -25.07 -2.18
C LEU A 263 1.58 -24.69 -2.61
N LEU A 264 2.20 -23.83 -1.82
CA LEU A 264 3.53 -23.32 -2.15
C LEU A 264 4.63 -24.37 -1.85
N GLU A 265 5.61 -24.47 -2.73
CA GLU A 265 6.80 -25.31 -2.60
C GLU A 265 8.04 -24.43 -2.43
N ALA A 266 8.71 -24.53 -1.27
CA ALA A 266 9.95 -23.80 -1.05
C ALA A 266 11.06 -24.36 -1.94
N THR A 267 11.80 -23.47 -2.61
CA THR A 267 12.98 -23.85 -3.40
C THR A 267 14.27 -23.85 -2.58
N THR A 268 14.27 -23.19 -1.42
CA THR A 268 15.39 -23.14 -0.47
C THR A 268 15.26 -24.25 0.57
N ALA A 269 16.30 -25.08 0.68
CA ALA A 269 16.34 -26.22 1.61
C ALA A 269 16.54 -25.79 3.09
N ASP A 270 17.08 -24.62 3.32
CA ASP A 270 17.44 -24.16 4.64
C ASP A 270 16.25 -23.59 5.40
N ALA A 271 15.96 -24.29 6.47
CA ALA A 271 14.84 -23.98 7.31
C ALA A 271 15.36 -23.48 8.67
N ILE A 272 15.47 -22.17 8.83
CA ILE A 272 15.61 -21.58 10.15
C ILE A 272 14.26 -21.74 10.84
N PRO A 273 14.19 -22.38 12.02
CA PRO A 273 12.92 -22.56 12.72
C PRO A 273 12.23 -21.23 13.02
N VAL A 274 10.92 -21.21 12.87
CA VAL A 274 10.13 -20.03 13.24
C VAL A 274 10.07 -19.91 14.75
N VAL A 275 10.47 -18.75 15.27
CA VAL A 275 10.45 -18.46 16.70
C VAL A 275 9.02 -18.13 17.11
N ARG A 276 8.52 -18.77 18.18
CA ARG A 276 7.26 -18.41 18.85
C ARG A 276 7.58 -17.88 20.24
N HIS A 277 7.12 -16.67 20.52
CA HIS A 277 7.38 -16.03 21.81
C HIS A 277 6.07 -15.61 22.48
N ARG A 278 5.93 -15.97 23.74
CA ARG A 278 4.86 -15.54 24.64
C ARG A 278 5.45 -14.58 25.66
N ALA A 279 4.97 -13.37 25.68
CA ALA A 279 5.39 -12.34 26.62
C ALA A 279 4.30 -12.10 27.68
N ALA A 280 4.69 -11.64 28.86
CA ALA A 280 3.75 -11.30 29.92
C ALA A 280 3.00 -10.00 29.60
N THR A 281 3.69 -8.98 29.05
CA THR A 281 3.13 -7.67 28.72
C THR A 281 3.61 -7.19 27.36
N ASP A 282 2.92 -6.17 26.79
CA ASP A 282 3.30 -5.52 25.52
C ASP A 282 4.74 -4.96 25.61
N GLU A 283 5.16 -4.43 26.78
CA GLU A 283 6.52 -3.94 26.99
C GLU A 283 7.56 -5.08 27.00
N SER A 284 7.23 -6.25 27.58
CA SER A 284 8.12 -7.41 27.56
C SER A 284 8.22 -8.04 26.16
N GLU A 285 7.15 -8.01 25.38
CA GLU A 285 7.15 -8.38 23.96
C GLU A 285 8.09 -7.47 23.15
N ALA A 286 7.94 -6.15 23.31
CA ALA A 286 8.79 -5.16 22.65
C ALA A 286 10.26 -5.29 23.05
N THR A 287 10.53 -5.58 24.33
CA THR A 287 11.91 -5.83 24.84
C THR A 287 12.53 -7.08 24.20
N PHE A 288 11.75 -8.16 24.08
CA PHE A 288 12.19 -9.37 23.37
C PHE A 288 12.57 -9.07 21.92
N VAL A 289 11.73 -8.34 21.20
CA VAL A 289 11.97 -7.96 19.80
C VAL A 289 13.25 -7.12 19.70
N ALA A 290 13.38 -6.05 20.49
CA ALA A 290 14.54 -5.16 20.45
C ALA A 290 15.84 -5.90 20.80
N SER A 291 15.82 -6.76 21.84
CA SER A 291 16.98 -7.55 22.23
C SER A 291 17.40 -8.53 21.14
N THR A 292 16.45 -9.21 20.52
CA THR A 292 16.73 -10.15 19.43
C THR A 292 17.33 -9.45 18.22
N ILE A 293 16.80 -8.27 17.84
CA ILE A 293 17.37 -7.44 16.76
C ILE A 293 18.79 -7.01 17.11
N GLY A 294 19.04 -6.56 18.35
CA GLY A 294 20.37 -6.20 18.83
C GLY A 294 21.38 -7.36 18.77
N GLU A 295 20.95 -8.58 19.08
CA GLU A 295 21.79 -9.78 18.94
C GLU A 295 22.08 -10.13 17.48
N LEU A 296 21.08 -10.00 16.59
CA LEU A 296 21.25 -10.22 15.15
C LEU A 296 22.22 -9.18 14.56
N ALA A 297 22.07 -7.91 14.94
CA ALA A 297 22.97 -6.84 14.51
C ALA A 297 24.43 -7.09 14.94
N LYS A 298 24.66 -7.58 16.16
CA LYS A 298 26.00 -7.99 16.63
C LYS A 298 26.58 -9.15 15.82
N LYS A 299 25.75 -9.97 15.21
CA LYS A 299 26.13 -11.09 14.32
C LYS A 299 26.26 -10.67 12.85
N GLY A 300 26.11 -9.38 12.54
CA GLY A 300 26.32 -8.82 11.20
C GLY A 300 25.04 -8.64 10.35
N THR A 301 23.85 -8.90 10.91
CA THR A 301 22.58 -8.59 10.20
C THR A 301 22.40 -7.07 10.14
N SER A 302 22.13 -6.52 8.95
CA SER A 302 21.81 -5.10 8.81
C SER A 302 20.47 -4.77 9.46
N LEU A 303 20.35 -3.59 10.08
CA LEU A 303 19.07 -3.14 10.65
C LEU A 303 18.01 -2.95 9.56
N ASP A 304 18.40 -2.58 8.33
CA ASP A 304 17.49 -2.47 7.17
C ASP A 304 16.89 -3.82 6.75
N ASP A 305 17.55 -4.92 7.11
CA ASP A 305 17.07 -6.29 6.84
C ASP A 305 16.01 -6.73 7.84
N CYS A 306 15.73 -5.92 8.87
CA CYS A 306 14.80 -6.23 9.94
C CYS A 306 13.51 -5.42 9.82
N ALA A 307 12.36 -6.10 9.90
CA ALA A 307 11.06 -5.45 10.02
C ALA A 307 10.27 -5.99 11.20
N VAL A 308 9.53 -5.11 11.88
CA VAL A 308 8.54 -5.47 12.90
C VAL A 308 7.17 -5.09 12.35
N LEU A 309 6.34 -6.09 12.13
CA LEU A 309 5.01 -5.95 11.56
C LEU A 309 3.94 -6.08 12.62
N MET A 310 2.97 -5.18 12.60
CA MET A 310 1.90 -5.09 13.59
C MET A 310 0.53 -4.89 12.94
N ARG A 311 -0.54 -5.16 13.68
CA ARG A 311 -1.90 -4.98 13.15
C ARG A 311 -2.33 -3.52 13.09
N PHE A 312 -1.98 -2.71 14.10
CA PHE A 312 -2.30 -1.28 14.16
C PHE A 312 -1.08 -0.44 14.52
N GLY A 313 -1.05 0.81 14.00
CA GLY A 313 0.04 1.75 14.24
C GLY A 313 0.32 2.05 15.71
N ALA A 314 -0.71 2.09 16.57
CA ALA A 314 -0.54 2.35 18.00
C ALA A 314 0.34 1.33 18.74
N GLN A 315 0.50 0.10 18.19
CA GLN A 315 1.39 -0.90 18.76
C GLN A 315 2.87 -0.53 18.61
N SER A 316 3.22 0.43 17.74
CA SER A 316 4.60 0.88 17.56
C SER A 316 5.19 1.54 18.82
N LEU A 317 4.39 2.18 19.67
CA LEU A 317 4.87 2.96 20.81
C LEU A 317 5.75 2.15 21.80
N ALA A 318 5.35 0.94 22.13
CA ALA A 318 6.14 0.06 22.99
C ALA A 318 7.45 -0.38 22.29
N LEU A 319 7.37 -0.71 21.01
CA LEU A 319 8.51 -1.10 20.18
C LEU A 319 9.51 0.04 20.01
N GLU A 320 9.03 1.24 19.71
CA GLU A 320 9.85 2.45 19.62
C GLU A 320 10.61 2.71 20.92
N THR A 321 9.92 2.57 22.06
CA THR A 321 10.54 2.75 23.38
C THR A 321 11.63 1.73 23.63
N ALA A 322 11.36 0.44 23.35
CA ALA A 322 12.32 -0.63 23.56
C ALA A 322 13.56 -0.52 22.64
N LEU A 323 13.35 -0.16 21.37
CA LEU A 323 14.44 0.05 20.41
C LEU A 323 15.32 1.24 20.80
N ARG A 324 14.72 2.38 21.22
CA ARG A 324 15.47 3.54 21.71
C ARG A 324 16.31 3.20 22.96
N GLN A 325 15.77 2.45 23.91
CA GLN A 325 16.49 2.02 25.10
C GLN A 325 17.74 1.18 24.77
N GLN A 326 17.73 0.50 23.64
CA GLN A 326 18.87 -0.29 23.17
C GLN A 326 19.75 0.44 22.13
N GLY A 327 19.45 1.71 21.83
CA GLY A 327 20.20 2.49 20.84
C GLY A 327 20.05 1.98 19.41
N ILE A 328 18.94 1.31 19.09
CA ILE A 328 18.67 0.75 17.77
C ILE A 328 17.85 1.76 16.98
N SER A 329 18.38 2.18 15.83
CA SER A 329 17.67 3.07 14.90
C SER A 329 16.48 2.37 14.25
N PHE A 330 15.36 3.06 14.13
CA PHE A 330 14.14 2.54 13.48
C PHE A 330 13.43 3.64 12.68
N ARG A 331 12.59 3.22 11.74
CA ARG A 331 11.65 4.08 11.01
C ARG A 331 10.23 3.51 11.10
N VAL A 332 9.25 4.37 11.28
CA VAL A 332 7.83 3.99 11.27
C VAL A 332 7.27 4.25 9.88
N GLN A 333 6.86 3.19 9.19
CA GLN A 333 6.28 3.28 7.86
C GLN A 333 4.80 3.66 7.96
N GLY A 334 4.42 4.71 7.19
CA GLY A 334 3.09 5.33 7.27
C GLY A 334 3.09 6.69 7.96
N ALA A 335 4.21 7.13 8.57
CA ALA A 335 4.51 8.54 8.72
C ALA A 335 4.68 9.15 7.31
N LYS A 336 4.45 10.47 7.13
CA LYS A 336 4.64 11.16 5.85
C LYS A 336 5.85 10.60 5.11
N ALA A 337 5.67 10.22 3.84
CA ALA A 337 6.75 9.62 3.09
C ALA A 337 7.96 10.56 3.13
N PHE A 338 9.16 10.03 3.34
CA PHE A 338 10.41 10.79 3.47
C PHE A 338 10.54 11.90 2.39
N PHE A 339 10.22 11.56 1.15
CA PHE A 339 10.27 12.51 0.05
C PHE A 339 9.09 13.51 -0.01
N ASP A 340 8.05 13.34 0.82
CA ASP A 340 6.96 14.31 0.99
C ASP A 340 7.31 15.41 2.02
N GLU A 341 8.41 15.25 2.76
CA GLU A 341 8.86 16.25 3.71
C GLU A 341 9.41 17.49 2.96
N PRO A 342 8.94 18.71 3.28
CA PRO A 342 9.29 19.91 2.54
C PRO A 342 10.80 20.20 2.49
N HIS A 343 11.54 19.87 3.57
CA HIS A 343 12.98 20.07 3.64
C HIS A 343 13.74 19.04 2.77
N VAL A 344 13.22 17.83 2.61
CA VAL A 344 13.78 16.80 1.71
C VAL A 344 13.54 17.18 0.26
N GLN A 345 12.32 17.62 -0.09
CA GLN A 345 12.01 18.11 -1.43
C GLN A 345 12.91 19.27 -1.82
N ARG A 346 13.10 20.22 -0.90
CA ARG A 346 14.01 21.35 -1.10
C ARG A 346 15.44 20.86 -1.35
N ALA A 347 15.96 19.92 -0.54
CA ALA A 347 17.30 19.37 -0.71
C ALA A 347 17.46 18.72 -2.10
N VAL A 348 16.52 17.88 -2.51
CA VAL A 348 16.55 17.22 -3.83
C VAL A 348 16.55 18.25 -4.96
N MET A 349 15.74 19.31 -4.86
CA MET A 349 15.70 20.37 -5.88
C MET A 349 16.99 21.20 -5.93
N GLU A 350 17.61 21.51 -4.79
CA GLU A 350 18.90 22.22 -4.74
C GLU A 350 20.04 21.35 -5.28
N ILE A 351 20.09 20.05 -4.96
CA ILE A 351 21.04 19.08 -5.54
C ILE A 351 20.84 19.00 -7.07
N ARG A 352 19.59 18.97 -7.54
CA ARG A 352 19.28 18.97 -8.98
C ARG A 352 19.75 20.25 -9.65
N GLY A 353 19.52 21.40 -9.01
CA GLY A 353 20.00 22.68 -9.49
C GLY A 353 21.53 22.73 -9.63
N ALA A 354 22.26 22.25 -8.62
CA ALA A 354 23.72 22.15 -8.63
C ALA A 354 24.24 21.23 -9.75
N ALA A 355 23.57 20.06 -9.94
CA ALA A 355 23.92 19.12 -11.00
C ALA A 355 23.74 19.73 -12.41
N VAL A 356 22.59 20.39 -12.65
CA VAL A 356 22.28 21.05 -13.93
C VAL A 356 23.21 22.26 -14.18
N ALA A 357 23.56 23.00 -13.13
CA ALA A 357 24.50 24.12 -13.23
C ALA A 357 25.96 23.65 -13.44
N GLY A 358 26.24 22.35 -13.38
CA GLY A 358 27.58 21.80 -13.57
C GLY A 358 28.54 22.17 -12.46
N ILE A 359 28.07 22.33 -11.20
CA ILE A 359 28.92 22.64 -10.06
C ILE A 359 29.94 21.50 -9.91
N GLY A 360 31.25 21.86 -10.07
CA GLY A 360 32.34 20.91 -9.91
C GLY A 360 32.64 20.63 -8.44
N GLY A 361 33.10 19.41 -8.15
CA GLY A 361 33.48 18.98 -6.82
C GLY A 361 33.22 17.47 -6.64
N GLU A 362 33.69 16.93 -5.52
CA GLU A 362 33.33 15.58 -5.13
C GLU A 362 31.86 15.55 -4.72
N LEU A 363 31.11 14.53 -5.18
CA LEU A 363 29.67 14.41 -4.95
C LEU A 363 29.29 14.65 -3.48
N GLN A 364 30.00 14.01 -2.57
CA GLN A 364 29.72 14.14 -1.13
C GLN A 364 29.88 15.57 -0.65
N GLY A 365 30.96 16.27 -1.05
CA GLY A 365 31.23 17.64 -0.63
C GLY A 365 30.16 18.62 -1.11
N VAL A 366 29.73 18.51 -2.38
CA VAL A 366 28.66 19.35 -2.93
C VAL A 366 27.31 19.09 -2.21
N VAL A 367 27.00 17.85 -1.93
CA VAL A 367 25.77 17.51 -1.20
C VAL A 367 25.83 17.99 0.24
N ASP A 368 26.98 17.82 0.93
CA ASP A 368 27.16 18.29 2.31
C ASP A 368 26.93 19.81 2.39
N ASP A 369 27.54 20.61 1.50
CA ASP A 369 27.37 22.07 1.45
C ASP A 369 25.90 22.48 1.29
N ILE A 370 25.15 21.78 0.43
CA ILE A 370 23.72 22.02 0.23
C ILE A 370 22.93 21.67 1.50
N LEU A 371 23.20 20.53 2.13
CA LEU A 371 22.46 20.08 3.32
C LEU A 371 22.73 21.01 4.52
N TYR A 372 23.95 21.49 4.71
CA TYR A 372 24.26 22.53 5.70
C TYR A 372 23.53 23.85 5.41
N GLY A 373 23.40 24.23 4.15
CA GLY A 373 22.61 25.38 3.71
C GLY A 373 21.12 25.27 3.99
N ILE A 374 20.58 24.04 4.08
CA ILE A 374 19.18 23.76 4.40
C ILE A 374 18.94 23.61 5.92
N GLY A 375 20.01 23.52 6.73
CA GLY A 375 19.93 23.48 8.19
C GLY A 375 20.38 22.17 8.82
N LEU A 376 21.19 21.36 8.12
CA LEU A 376 21.93 20.28 8.77
C LEU A 376 22.94 20.89 9.75
N THR A 377 23.11 20.30 10.92
CA THR A 377 24.05 20.70 11.96
C THR A 377 25.04 19.57 12.26
N ASP A 378 26.23 19.93 12.78
CA ASP A 378 27.24 18.91 13.16
C ASP A 378 26.87 18.12 14.41
N THR A 379 25.97 18.66 15.22
CA THR A 379 25.52 18.04 16.46
C THR A 379 24.06 17.65 16.34
N GLU A 380 23.76 16.44 16.80
CA GLU A 380 22.39 15.93 16.89
C GLU A 380 21.57 16.76 17.90
N PRO A 381 20.36 17.23 17.54
CA PRO A 381 19.50 17.96 18.47
C PRO A 381 19.10 17.13 19.70
N ASP A 382 19.23 17.71 20.89
CA ASP A 382 18.98 17.02 22.19
C ASP A 382 17.49 16.75 22.46
N HIS A 383 16.56 17.34 21.69
CA HIS A 383 15.12 17.25 21.93
C HIS A 383 14.43 16.43 20.85
N GLN A 384 13.46 15.63 21.25
CA GLN A 384 12.56 14.95 20.30
C GLN A 384 11.54 15.98 19.76
N GLY A 385 11.42 16.05 18.41
CA GLY A 385 10.51 16.96 17.74
C GLY A 385 10.80 17.12 16.26
N ALA A 386 10.18 18.10 15.62
CA ALA A 386 10.34 18.37 14.18
C ALA A 386 11.79 18.71 13.79
N GLU A 387 12.57 19.30 14.69
CA GLU A 387 13.96 19.64 14.46
C GLU A 387 14.85 18.41 14.37
N ARG A 388 14.63 17.43 15.27
CA ARG A 388 15.32 16.13 15.22
C ARG A 388 14.92 15.34 13.97
N GLY A 389 13.63 15.32 13.62
CA GLY A 389 13.17 14.66 12.39
C GLY A 389 13.84 15.24 11.14
N ARG A 390 13.95 16.59 11.07
CA ARG A 390 14.69 17.23 9.99
C ARG A 390 16.16 16.83 9.95
N TYR A 391 16.82 16.80 11.09
CA TYR A 391 18.21 16.36 11.19
C TYR A 391 18.40 14.93 10.69
N GLU A 392 17.55 14.00 11.15
CA GLU A 392 17.57 12.58 10.75
C GLU A 392 17.35 12.43 9.23
N ASP A 393 16.41 13.17 8.64
CA ASP A 393 16.13 13.16 7.21
C ASP A 393 17.31 13.71 6.38
N LEU A 394 17.91 14.83 6.79
CA LEU A 394 19.06 15.38 6.10
C LEU A 394 20.30 14.50 6.23
N MET A 395 20.51 13.87 7.38
CA MET A 395 21.56 12.86 7.58
C MET A 395 21.34 11.64 6.68
N ALA A 396 20.08 11.26 6.44
CA ALA A 396 19.75 10.18 5.52
C ALA A 396 20.17 10.50 4.08
N LEU A 397 19.93 11.73 3.60
CA LEU A 397 20.41 12.19 2.29
C LEU A 397 21.95 12.22 2.21
N ARG A 398 22.60 12.69 3.29
CA ARG A 398 24.06 12.71 3.42
C ARG A 398 24.66 11.30 3.29
N ASP A 399 24.08 10.32 3.99
CA ASP A 399 24.53 8.94 3.93
C ASP A 399 24.33 8.30 2.55
N LEU A 400 23.25 8.65 1.85
CA LEU A 400 23.06 8.27 0.45
C LEU A 400 24.16 8.81 -0.44
N ALA A 401 24.50 10.11 -0.31
CA ALA A 401 25.56 10.72 -1.10
C ALA A 401 26.92 10.06 -0.81
N ARG A 402 27.22 9.77 0.45
CA ARG A 402 28.44 9.07 0.85
C ARG A 402 28.54 7.67 0.22
N LYS A 403 27.45 6.90 0.20
CA LYS A 403 27.40 5.56 -0.43
C LYS A 403 27.54 5.65 -1.97
N ALA A 404 27.08 6.71 -2.57
CA ALA A 404 27.15 6.96 -4.02
C ALA A 404 28.50 7.59 -4.46
N SER A 405 29.22 8.22 -3.53
CA SER A 405 30.51 8.86 -3.83
C SER A 405 31.52 7.83 -4.36
N GLY A 406 32.23 8.22 -5.43
CA GLY A 406 33.14 7.33 -6.14
C GLY A 406 32.49 6.35 -7.14
N THR A 407 31.17 6.21 -7.15
CA THR A 407 30.44 5.33 -8.08
C THR A 407 29.48 6.07 -8.99
N MET A 408 29.04 7.27 -8.63
CA MET A 408 28.10 8.10 -9.38
C MET A 408 28.61 9.52 -9.51
N THR A 409 28.27 10.17 -10.62
CA THR A 409 28.39 11.61 -10.80
C THR A 409 27.25 12.35 -10.06
N LEU A 410 27.41 13.65 -9.83
CA LEU A 410 26.36 14.47 -9.20
C LEU A 410 25.05 14.45 -10.01
N MET A 411 25.14 14.37 -11.35
CA MET A 411 23.98 14.27 -12.24
C MET A 411 23.25 12.94 -12.06
N GLU A 412 23.95 11.81 -12.10
CA GLU A 412 23.37 10.48 -11.90
C GLU A 412 22.75 10.34 -10.51
N PHE A 413 23.39 10.88 -9.49
CA PHE A 413 22.86 10.92 -8.14
C PHE A 413 21.58 11.75 -8.06
N SER A 414 21.58 12.94 -8.66
CA SER A 414 20.40 13.80 -8.71
C SER A 414 19.23 13.13 -9.45
N ASP A 415 19.50 12.45 -10.57
CA ASP A 415 18.49 11.70 -11.33
C ASP A 415 17.92 10.52 -10.52
N MET A 416 18.76 9.88 -9.72
CA MET A 416 18.33 8.84 -8.78
C MET A 416 17.41 9.41 -7.69
N LEU A 417 17.75 10.57 -7.10
CA LEU A 417 16.92 11.22 -6.08
C LEU A 417 15.57 11.68 -6.63
N VAL A 418 15.55 12.29 -7.83
CA VAL A 418 14.30 12.70 -8.49
C VAL A 418 13.41 11.51 -8.77
N ARG A 419 13.96 10.41 -9.28
CA ARG A 419 13.19 9.16 -9.45
C ARG A 419 12.61 8.64 -8.13
N ARG A 420 13.37 8.67 -7.02
CA ARG A 420 12.88 8.27 -5.71
C ARG A 420 11.81 9.21 -5.16
N LEU A 421 11.91 10.49 -5.44
CA LEU A 421 10.87 11.48 -5.12
C LEU A 421 9.57 11.18 -5.87
N GLU A 422 9.65 10.80 -7.14
CA GLU A 422 8.50 10.40 -7.94
C GLU A 422 7.89 9.06 -7.49
N THR A 423 8.70 8.13 -6.96
CA THR A 423 8.26 6.81 -6.50
C THR A 423 7.92 6.74 -5.01
N GLY A 424 8.24 7.78 -4.23
CA GLY A 424 8.03 7.82 -2.76
C GLY A 424 8.96 6.90 -1.97
N ASP A 425 10.14 6.55 -2.51
CA ASP A 425 11.07 5.59 -1.90
C ASP A 425 11.97 6.27 -0.86
N SER A 426 11.78 5.95 0.42
CA SER A 426 12.64 6.45 1.50
C SER A 426 14.04 5.82 1.45
N PRO A 427 15.14 6.59 1.63
CA PRO A 427 16.47 6.02 1.71
C PRO A 427 16.61 5.12 2.96
N SER A 428 17.26 3.98 2.80
CA SER A 428 17.61 3.14 3.96
C SER A 428 18.81 3.72 4.70
N VAL A 429 18.66 4.00 5.99
CA VAL A 429 19.69 4.59 6.86
C VAL A 429 20.14 3.61 7.94
N GLY A 430 20.20 2.31 7.65
CA GLY A 430 20.54 1.34 8.68
C GLY A 430 19.53 1.35 9.83
N ALA A 431 18.24 1.24 9.52
CA ALA A 431 17.17 1.35 10.50
C ALA A 431 16.14 0.22 10.37
N VAL A 432 15.67 -0.29 11.51
CA VAL A 432 14.59 -1.29 11.57
C VAL A 432 13.28 -0.68 11.06
N THR A 433 12.57 -1.40 10.20
CA THR A 433 11.26 -0.94 9.73
C THR A 433 10.16 -1.38 10.70
N LEU A 434 9.43 -0.42 11.27
CA LEU A 434 8.18 -0.64 11.99
C LEU A 434 7.01 -0.35 11.05
N SER A 435 6.15 -1.33 10.78
CA SER A 435 5.07 -1.16 9.80
C SER A 435 3.81 -1.91 10.21
N THR A 436 2.64 -1.44 9.76
CA THR A 436 1.46 -2.30 9.79
C THR A 436 1.57 -3.36 8.70
N VAL A 437 0.93 -4.52 8.91
CA VAL A 437 0.91 -5.59 7.89
C VAL A 437 0.31 -5.11 6.58
N HIS A 438 -0.70 -4.23 6.63
CA HIS A 438 -1.29 -3.65 5.42
C HIS A 438 -0.27 -2.84 4.61
N SER A 439 0.49 -1.97 5.27
CA SER A 439 1.51 -1.14 4.63
C SER A 439 2.74 -1.94 4.17
N ALA A 440 2.95 -3.14 4.74
CA ALA A 440 4.03 -4.06 4.37
C ALA A 440 3.73 -4.89 3.10
N LYS A 441 2.49 -4.84 2.58
CA LYS A 441 2.15 -5.56 1.33
C LYS A 441 3.03 -5.09 0.17
N GLY A 442 3.52 -6.04 -0.62
CA GLY A 442 4.46 -5.76 -1.72
C GLY A 442 5.92 -5.57 -1.29
N GLN A 443 6.22 -5.62 0.02
CA GLN A 443 7.59 -5.53 0.56
C GLN A 443 8.04 -6.88 1.12
N GLU A 444 9.34 -7.02 1.38
CA GLU A 444 9.92 -8.24 1.96
C GLU A 444 11.23 -7.93 2.67
N TRP A 445 11.53 -8.68 3.73
CA TRP A 445 12.74 -8.53 4.53
C TRP A 445 13.36 -9.88 4.88
N PRO A 446 14.68 -9.97 5.01
CA PRO A 446 15.35 -11.16 5.52
C PRO A 446 14.82 -11.60 6.91
N VAL A 447 14.55 -10.65 7.81
CA VAL A 447 14.11 -10.90 9.19
C VAL A 447 12.81 -10.16 9.47
N VAL A 448 11.77 -10.89 9.84
CA VAL A 448 10.46 -10.33 10.20
C VAL A 448 10.04 -10.78 11.60
N PHE A 449 9.61 -9.82 12.39
CA PHE A 449 8.90 -10.00 13.64
C PHE A 449 7.43 -9.63 13.42
N LEU A 450 6.52 -10.56 13.64
CA LEU A 450 5.08 -10.31 13.57
C LEU A 450 4.55 -10.37 15.00
N VAL A 451 4.12 -9.21 15.52
CA VAL A 451 3.84 -8.99 16.94
C VAL A 451 2.35 -8.78 17.23
N GLY A 452 1.95 -8.85 18.49
CA GLY A 452 0.58 -8.61 18.93
C GLY A 452 -0.40 -9.69 18.46
N LEU A 453 0.06 -10.93 18.32
CA LEU A 453 -0.76 -12.06 17.84
C LEU A 453 -1.65 -12.63 18.96
N ALA A 454 -2.53 -11.78 19.50
CA ALA A 454 -3.51 -12.12 20.53
C ALA A 454 -4.95 -11.95 20.01
N GLU A 455 -5.88 -12.75 20.54
CA GLU A 455 -7.32 -12.57 20.26
C GLU A 455 -7.77 -11.14 20.61
N GLY A 456 -8.54 -10.54 19.71
CA GLY A 456 -8.99 -9.16 19.81
C GLY A 456 -7.99 -8.12 19.32
N GLN A 457 -6.74 -8.51 19.08
CA GLN A 457 -5.73 -7.68 18.42
C GLN A 457 -5.44 -8.17 17.00
N PHE A 458 -5.20 -9.47 16.83
CA PHE A 458 -5.00 -10.12 15.54
C PHE A 458 -5.50 -11.57 15.59
N PRO A 459 -6.74 -11.90 15.16
CA PRO A 459 -7.73 -11.00 14.53
C PRO A 459 -8.29 -9.94 15.48
N ILE A 460 -8.72 -8.82 14.87
CA ILE A 460 -9.32 -7.71 15.61
C ILE A 460 -10.67 -8.10 16.22
N SER A 461 -11.05 -7.47 17.33
CA SER A 461 -12.24 -7.83 18.13
C SER A 461 -13.57 -7.72 17.38
N TYR A 462 -13.66 -6.87 16.37
CA TYR A 462 -14.85 -6.68 15.54
C TYR A 462 -14.89 -7.56 14.28
N ALA A 463 -13.85 -8.34 13.99
CA ALA A 463 -13.90 -9.37 12.95
C ALA A 463 -14.70 -10.58 13.42
N LYS A 464 -16.05 -10.48 13.39
CA LYS A 464 -16.96 -11.51 13.92
C LYS A 464 -17.54 -12.41 12.83
N SER A 465 -17.74 -11.89 11.62
CA SER A 465 -18.24 -12.69 10.51
C SER A 465 -17.13 -13.61 9.95
N THR A 466 -17.51 -14.71 9.33
CA THR A 466 -16.56 -15.63 8.68
C THR A 466 -15.70 -14.89 7.64
N SER A 467 -16.31 -14.00 6.85
CA SER A 467 -15.61 -13.22 5.84
C SER A 467 -14.58 -12.26 6.46
N ALA A 468 -14.93 -11.59 7.56
CA ALA A 468 -14.02 -10.70 8.27
C ALA A 468 -12.83 -11.46 8.92
N VAL A 469 -13.10 -12.64 9.49
CA VAL A 469 -12.04 -13.51 10.03
C VAL A 469 -11.15 -14.05 8.91
N ASP A 470 -11.71 -14.37 7.74
CA ASP A 470 -10.92 -14.81 6.59
C ASP A 470 -10.07 -13.68 5.99
N GLU A 471 -10.52 -12.44 6.07
CA GLU A 471 -9.68 -11.28 5.71
C GLU A 471 -8.51 -11.09 6.68
N GLU A 472 -8.75 -11.17 7.99
CA GLU A 472 -7.68 -11.15 9.00
C GLU A 472 -6.70 -12.33 8.81
N ARG A 473 -7.20 -13.50 8.39
CA ARG A 473 -6.37 -14.65 8.04
C ARG A 473 -5.46 -14.36 6.83
N ARG A 474 -5.99 -13.77 5.77
CA ARG A 474 -5.18 -13.33 4.63
C ARG A 474 -4.16 -12.28 5.04
N LEU A 475 -4.55 -11.37 5.94
CA LEU A 475 -3.61 -10.39 6.49
C LEU A 475 -2.47 -11.06 7.28
N PHE A 476 -2.79 -12.08 8.09
CA PHE A 476 -1.78 -12.87 8.79
C PHE A 476 -0.85 -13.60 7.81
N TYR A 477 -1.41 -14.22 6.77
CA TYR A 477 -0.65 -14.82 5.68
C TYR A 477 0.29 -13.82 5.00
N VAL A 478 -0.20 -12.60 4.69
CA VAL A 478 0.64 -11.53 4.14
C VAL A 478 1.79 -11.21 5.08
N GLY A 479 1.55 -11.04 6.38
CA GLY A 479 2.58 -10.76 7.37
C GLY A 479 3.67 -11.85 7.41
N VAL A 480 3.27 -13.11 7.45
CA VAL A 480 4.18 -14.27 7.44
C VAL A 480 5.03 -14.32 6.17
N THR A 481 4.41 -14.10 5.01
CA THR A 481 5.08 -14.17 3.69
C THR A 481 5.95 -12.95 3.37
N ARG A 482 6.06 -11.98 4.28
CA ARG A 482 7.05 -10.88 4.15
C ARG A 482 8.45 -11.33 4.57
N ALA A 483 8.57 -12.41 5.34
CA ALA A 483 9.84 -12.96 5.79
C ALA A 483 10.51 -13.79 4.67
N ARG A 484 11.80 -13.55 4.47
CA ARG A 484 12.62 -14.35 3.55
C ARG A 484 13.34 -15.49 4.27
N GLU A 485 14.01 -15.19 5.38
CA GLU A 485 14.90 -16.12 6.06
C GLU A 485 14.45 -16.44 7.49
N ARG A 486 14.08 -15.42 8.26
CA ARG A 486 13.74 -15.54 9.68
C ARG A 486 12.38 -14.94 9.98
N LEU A 487 11.58 -15.67 10.71
CA LEU A 487 10.27 -15.23 11.19
C LEU A 487 10.17 -15.46 12.70
N ALA A 488 9.74 -14.42 13.41
CA ALA A 488 9.35 -14.53 14.82
C ALA A 488 7.88 -14.11 14.95
N LEU A 489 7.09 -14.94 15.61
CA LEU A 489 5.67 -14.73 15.91
C LEU A 489 5.53 -14.53 17.42
N SER A 490 4.95 -13.41 17.86
CA SER A 490 4.84 -13.14 19.28
C SER A 490 3.49 -12.56 19.68
N TYR A 491 3.15 -12.72 20.96
CA TYR A 491 2.00 -12.07 21.58
C TYR A 491 2.26 -11.81 23.06
N ALA A 492 1.58 -10.80 23.60
CA ALA A 492 1.56 -10.48 25.01
C ALA A 492 0.24 -10.91 25.67
N GLU A 493 0.33 -11.52 26.87
CA GLU A 493 -0.84 -11.98 27.63
C GLU A 493 -1.65 -10.85 28.24
N THR A 494 -1.04 -9.69 28.48
CA THR A 494 -1.73 -8.51 29.00
C THR A 494 -1.15 -7.24 28.35
N ALA A 495 -1.92 -6.15 28.38
CA ALA A 495 -1.40 -4.85 27.94
C ALA A 495 -0.42 -4.26 28.96
N ARG A 496 -0.63 -4.53 30.25
CA ARG A 496 0.16 -4.06 31.40
C ARG A 496 0.11 -5.11 32.51
N GLU A 497 1.01 -5.04 33.50
CA GLU A 497 1.14 -6.01 34.61
C GLU A 497 -0.17 -6.35 35.35
N ARG A 498 -1.18 -5.46 35.33
CA ARG A 498 -2.50 -5.66 35.94
C ARG A 498 -3.64 -5.49 34.94
N GLY A 499 -3.38 -5.78 33.67
CA GLY A 499 -4.37 -5.66 32.59
C GLY A 499 -5.26 -6.88 32.42
N GLN A 500 -6.25 -6.75 31.54
CA GLN A 500 -7.09 -7.87 31.13
C GLN A 500 -6.24 -8.91 30.37
N THR A 501 -6.37 -10.19 30.74
CA THR A 501 -5.65 -11.29 30.10
C THR A 501 -6.14 -11.48 28.67
N ARG A 502 -5.21 -11.67 27.74
CA ARG A 502 -5.42 -11.99 26.33
C ARG A 502 -5.02 -13.43 26.05
N GLU A 503 -5.76 -14.09 25.19
CA GLU A 503 -5.40 -15.40 24.67
C GLU A 503 -4.54 -15.26 23.41
N ALA A 504 -3.72 -16.28 23.13
CA ALA A 504 -3.03 -16.36 21.85
C ALA A 504 -4.03 -16.33 20.69
N SER A 505 -3.67 -15.65 19.61
CA SER A 505 -4.45 -15.64 18.37
C SER A 505 -4.86 -17.06 17.94
N ARG A 506 -6.10 -17.22 17.47
CA ARG A 506 -6.55 -18.48 16.84
C ARG A 506 -5.63 -18.90 15.70
N PHE A 507 -5.06 -17.96 14.97
CA PHE A 507 -4.13 -18.26 13.87
C PHE A 507 -2.83 -18.90 14.36
N LEU A 508 -2.32 -18.51 15.55
CA LEU A 508 -1.19 -19.18 16.16
C LEU A 508 -1.53 -20.61 16.65
N ARG A 509 -2.78 -20.86 17.05
CA ARG A 509 -3.23 -22.18 17.49
C ARG A 509 -3.48 -23.13 16.33
N GLU A 510 -3.85 -22.62 15.15
CA GLU A 510 -4.11 -23.39 13.95
C GLU A 510 -2.83 -23.87 13.26
N ILE A 511 -1.70 -23.19 13.45
CA ILE A 511 -0.43 -23.60 12.87
C ILE A 511 0.28 -24.58 13.80
N SER A 512 0.68 -25.74 13.27
CA SER A 512 1.45 -26.74 14.00
C SER A 512 2.84 -26.21 14.37
N SER A 513 3.46 -26.75 15.43
CA SER A 513 4.89 -26.54 15.68
C SER A 513 5.67 -27.23 14.57
N ILE A 514 6.43 -26.46 13.81
CA ILE A 514 7.30 -26.92 12.73
C ILE A 514 8.73 -26.81 13.22
#